data_84c2d452be5d8730cd493ec2b5102f29
#
_entry.id   84c2d452be5d8730cd493ec2b5102f29
#
_cell.length_a   1.000
_cell.length_b   1.000
_cell.length_c   1.000
_cell.angle_alpha   90.00
_cell.angle_beta   90.00
_cell.angle_gamma   90.00
#
_symmetry.space_group_name_H-M   'P 1'
#
loop_
_entity.id
_entity.type
_entity.pdbx_description
1 polymer ?
#
loop_
_entity_poly.entity_id
_entity_poly.type
_entity_poly.pdbx_seq_one_letter_code
_entity_poly.pdbx_strand_id
1 'polypeptide(L)'
;MKQVVRKSTIPLYAAAATWLLYALLFPLYRPLHYVLAAGAAAVIGIVARLLCPNTVEEVPEEPKSTGNAELDKMIDDGRKAIAEMKRLDDNIADPAISAQIVRLQELSGKIFAQVEQNPEKLPQIRKFMNYYLPTTLKILNAYDRMGEQGVAGENITSTMHKVESMMATIITAFEKQLDNLFGAEALDISTDMVVLENMMAREGLTDDPLHRTAAASAEDTPEDGGITLEL
;
A
#
# COMPACT_ATOMS: atom_id res chain seq x y z
N MET A 1 -1.05 -4.52 -11.38
CA MET A 1 -0.34 -5.83 -11.46
C MET A 1 -0.56 -6.40 -12.85
N LYS A 2 0.49 -6.49 -13.66
CA LYS A 2 0.40 -7.04 -15.02
C LYS A 2 0.62 -8.55 -14.92
N GLN A 3 -0.41 -9.33 -15.19
CA GLN A 3 -0.30 -10.78 -15.24
C GLN A 3 0.45 -11.17 -16.52
N VAL A 4 1.69 -11.60 -16.38
CA VAL A 4 2.46 -12.17 -17.49
C VAL A 4 2.30 -13.69 -17.41
N VAL A 5 1.53 -14.23 -18.37
CA VAL A 5 1.35 -15.69 -18.50
C VAL A 5 2.63 -16.26 -19.09
N ARG A 6 3.48 -16.85 -18.27
CA ARG A 6 4.66 -17.59 -18.74
C ARG A 6 4.21 -18.96 -19.22
N LYS A 7 4.28 -19.17 -20.53
CA LYS A 7 3.94 -20.47 -21.14
C LYS A 7 4.95 -21.50 -20.66
N SER A 8 4.46 -22.56 -20.01
CA SER A 8 5.30 -23.69 -19.61
C SER A 8 5.93 -24.33 -20.85
N THR A 9 7.25 -24.51 -20.86
CA THR A 9 7.98 -25.22 -21.90
C THR A 9 8.02 -26.75 -21.66
N ILE A 10 7.55 -27.23 -20.52
CA ILE A 10 7.53 -28.64 -20.12
C ILE A 10 6.80 -29.52 -21.13
N PRO A 11 5.62 -29.14 -21.68
CA PRO A 11 4.94 -29.96 -22.68
C PRO A 11 5.74 -30.18 -23.96
N LEU A 12 6.56 -29.20 -24.35
CA LEU A 12 7.42 -29.30 -25.53
C LEU A 12 8.54 -30.31 -25.31
N TYR A 13 9.19 -30.28 -24.15
CA TYR A 13 10.24 -31.22 -23.79
C TYR A 13 9.69 -32.64 -23.61
N ALA A 14 8.50 -32.80 -23.03
CA ALA A 14 7.85 -34.10 -22.89
C ALA A 14 7.54 -34.74 -24.27
N ALA A 15 6.99 -33.95 -25.20
CA ALA A 15 6.74 -34.42 -26.56
C ALA A 15 8.04 -34.81 -27.31
N ALA A 16 9.10 -34.00 -27.19
CA ALA A 16 10.39 -34.31 -27.80
C ALA A 16 11.06 -35.56 -27.21
N ALA A 17 11.01 -35.74 -25.90
CA ALA A 17 11.54 -36.90 -25.21
C ALA A 17 10.79 -38.17 -25.63
N THR A 18 9.45 -38.10 -25.77
CA THR A 18 8.62 -39.22 -26.24
C THR A 18 8.97 -39.63 -27.67
N TRP A 19 9.17 -38.64 -28.55
CA TRP A 19 9.59 -38.90 -29.92
C TRP A 19 10.96 -39.60 -29.97
N LEU A 20 11.92 -39.11 -29.18
CA LEU A 20 13.27 -39.66 -29.13
C LEU A 20 13.30 -41.07 -28.57
N LEU A 21 12.52 -41.33 -27.51
CA LEU A 21 12.38 -42.66 -26.90
C LEU A 21 11.75 -43.67 -27.88
N TYR A 22 10.71 -43.24 -28.60
CA TYR A 22 10.08 -44.08 -29.64
C TYR A 22 11.06 -44.42 -30.77
N ALA A 23 11.86 -43.44 -31.22
CA ALA A 23 12.87 -43.61 -32.27
C ALA A 23 13.99 -44.58 -31.85
N LEU A 24 14.32 -44.63 -30.54
CA LEU A 24 15.34 -45.54 -30.00
C LEU A 24 14.84 -46.99 -29.84
N LEU A 25 13.55 -47.18 -29.51
CA LEU A 25 12.97 -48.49 -29.19
C LEU A 25 12.40 -49.21 -30.43
N PHE A 26 11.97 -48.45 -31.45
CA PHE A 26 11.31 -49.02 -32.63
C PHE A 26 12.03 -48.65 -33.94
N PRO A 27 12.21 -49.62 -34.87
CA PRO A 27 12.84 -49.35 -36.16
C PRO A 27 11.92 -48.46 -37.03
N LEU A 28 12.37 -47.26 -37.39
CA LEU A 28 11.64 -46.28 -38.21
C LEU A 28 11.62 -46.60 -39.72
N TYR A 29 11.73 -47.86 -40.12
CA TYR A 29 11.78 -48.23 -41.54
C TYR A 29 10.41 -48.24 -42.25
N ARG A 30 9.31 -48.17 -41.52
CA ARG A 30 7.95 -48.18 -42.09
C ARG A 30 7.27 -46.85 -41.85
N PRO A 31 6.56 -46.27 -42.84
CA PRO A 31 5.90 -44.97 -42.68
C PRO A 31 4.82 -44.96 -41.56
N LEU A 32 4.26 -46.14 -41.24
CA LEU A 32 3.30 -46.30 -40.15
C LEU A 32 3.89 -45.92 -38.76
N HIS A 33 5.18 -46.23 -38.53
CA HIS A 33 5.82 -45.91 -37.26
C HIS A 33 6.01 -44.40 -37.04
N TYR A 34 6.18 -43.60 -38.09
CA TYR A 34 6.21 -42.15 -37.98
C TYR A 34 4.87 -41.58 -37.55
N VAL A 35 3.75 -42.11 -38.06
CA VAL A 35 2.41 -41.70 -37.68
C VAL A 35 2.11 -42.06 -36.23
N LEU A 36 2.51 -43.24 -35.79
CA LEU A 36 2.35 -43.70 -34.42
C LEU A 36 3.22 -42.85 -33.43
N ALA A 37 4.47 -42.56 -33.78
CA ALA A 37 5.36 -41.72 -33.00
C ALA A 37 4.80 -40.29 -32.85
N ALA A 38 4.30 -39.71 -33.94
CA ALA A 38 3.67 -38.38 -33.91
C ALA A 38 2.39 -38.38 -33.06
N GLY A 39 1.56 -39.42 -33.17
CA GLY A 39 0.36 -39.55 -32.34
C GLY A 39 0.67 -39.68 -30.86
N ALA A 40 1.66 -40.52 -30.48
CA ALA A 40 2.08 -40.69 -29.10
C ALA A 40 2.67 -39.37 -28.51
N ALA A 41 3.53 -38.69 -29.28
CA ALA A 41 4.09 -37.41 -28.85
C ALA A 41 3.03 -36.30 -28.68
N ALA A 42 2.01 -36.28 -29.57
CA ALA A 42 0.89 -35.35 -29.46
C ALA A 42 0.03 -35.62 -28.21
N VAL A 43 -0.31 -36.88 -27.94
CA VAL A 43 -1.10 -37.25 -26.74
C VAL A 43 -0.36 -36.89 -25.46
N ILE A 44 0.93 -37.25 -25.35
CA ILE A 44 1.73 -36.94 -24.16
C ILE A 44 1.94 -35.40 -24.01
N GLY A 45 2.12 -34.68 -25.11
CA GLY A 45 2.18 -33.22 -25.10
C GLY A 45 0.90 -32.56 -24.59
N ILE A 46 -0.28 -33.11 -24.99
CA ILE A 46 -1.59 -32.64 -24.51
C ILE A 46 -1.77 -32.94 -23.02
N VAL A 47 -1.46 -34.18 -22.59
CA VAL A 47 -1.55 -34.59 -21.19
C VAL A 47 -0.62 -33.77 -20.32
N ALA A 48 0.63 -33.54 -20.74
CA ALA A 48 1.57 -32.67 -20.04
C ALA A 48 1.08 -31.22 -19.91
N ARG A 49 0.37 -30.73 -20.94
CA ARG A 49 -0.24 -29.38 -20.91
C ARG A 49 -1.42 -29.27 -19.93
N LEU A 50 -2.17 -30.38 -19.75
CA LEU A 50 -3.29 -30.42 -18.79
C LEU A 50 -2.81 -30.58 -17.36
N LEU A 51 -1.71 -31.30 -17.13
CA LEU A 51 -1.12 -31.53 -15.81
C LEU A 51 -0.22 -30.36 -15.32
N CYS A 52 0.37 -29.60 -16.26
CA CYS A 52 1.20 -28.45 -15.95
C CYS A 52 0.54 -27.16 -16.46
N PRO A 53 -0.43 -26.59 -15.71
CA PRO A 53 -1.05 -25.32 -16.08
C PRO A 53 0.00 -24.20 -16.13
N ASN A 54 -0.24 -23.22 -16.99
CA ASN A 54 0.63 -22.04 -17.09
C ASN A 54 0.76 -21.38 -15.73
N THR A 55 2.00 -21.15 -15.28
CA THR A 55 2.25 -20.39 -14.06
C THR A 55 1.98 -18.92 -14.36
N VAL A 56 1.01 -18.34 -13.68
CA VAL A 56 0.78 -16.91 -13.70
C VAL A 56 1.80 -16.30 -12.74
N GLU A 57 2.87 -15.73 -13.27
CA GLU A 57 3.84 -14.98 -12.50
C GLU A 57 3.34 -13.53 -12.47
N GLU A 58 2.94 -13.07 -11.30
CA GLU A 58 2.67 -11.65 -11.07
C GLU A 58 4.01 -10.92 -11.10
N VAL A 59 4.35 -10.37 -12.26
CA VAL A 59 5.51 -9.49 -12.37
C VAL A 59 5.11 -8.15 -11.74
N PRO A 60 5.84 -7.68 -10.73
CA PRO A 60 5.68 -6.32 -10.25
C PRO A 60 5.78 -5.37 -11.45
N GLU A 61 4.81 -4.48 -11.60
CA GLU A 61 4.90 -3.44 -12.63
C GLU A 61 6.22 -2.71 -12.44
N GLU A 62 7.03 -2.63 -13.50
CA GLU A 62 8.18 -1.75 -13.50
C GLU A 62 7.70 -0.36 -13.07
N PRO A 63 8.32 0.25 -12.05
CA PRO A 63 7.89 1.54 -11.54
C PRO A 63 7.87 2.52 -12.71
N LYS A 64 6.67 3.05 -13.02
CA LYS A 64 6.54 4.14 -13.99
C LYS A 64 7.38 5.27 -13.45
N SER A 65 8.44 5.65 -14.17
CA SER A 65 9.23 6.83 -13.81
C SER A 65 8.31 8.04 -13.73
N THR A 66 8.31 8.70 -12.59
CA THR A 66 7.53 9.92 -12.36
C THR A 66 8.17 11.14 -13.05
N GLY A 67 9.35 10.96 -13.64
CA GLY A 67 10.17 12.03 -14.19
C GLY A 67 11.01 12.77 -13.13
N ASN A 68 10.89 12.40 -11.86
CA ASN A 68 11.70 12.91 -10.75
C ASN A 68 12.52 11.74 -10.16
N ALA A 69 13.83 11.75 -10.43
CA ALA A 69 14.72 10.67 -9.99
C ALA A 69 14.80 10.51 -8.46
N GLU A 70 14.61 11.60 -7.69
CA GLU A 70 14.57 11.55 -6.22
C GLU A 70 13.31 10.84 -5.74
N LEU A 71 12.16 11.15 -6.35
CA LEU A 71 10.88 10.51 -6.05
C LEU A 71 10.90 9.02 -6.43
N ASP A 72 11.37 8.70 -7.62
CA ASP A 72 11.47 7.32 -8.10
C ASP A 72 12.32 6.46 -7.16
N LYS A 73 13.49 6.98 -6.75
CA LYS A 73 14.36 6.31 -5.78
C LYS A 73 13.66 6.12 -4.43
N MET A 74 12.96 7.14 -3.95
CA MET A 74 12.30 7.10 -2.64
C MET A 74 11.13 6.10 -2.62
N ILE A 75 10.38 6.01 -3.73
CA ILE A 75 9.33 5.00 -3.92
C ILE A 75 9.93 3.59 -3.95
N ASP A 76 11.04 3.39 -4.66
CA ASP A 76 11.73 2.09 -4.72
C ASP A 76 12.26 1.67 -3.35
N ASP A 77 12.91 2.56 -2.62
CA ASP A 77 13.38 2.32 -1.26
C ASP A 77 12.20 2.02 -0.30
N GLY A 78 11.08 2.71 -0.48
CA GLY A 78 9.84 2.46 0.26
C GLY A 78 9.25 1.07 -0.02
N ARG A 79 9.21 0.65 -1.28
CA ARG A 79 8.75 -0.71 -1.66
C ARG A 79 9.64 -1.79 -1.05
N LYS A 80 10.96 -1.60 -1.07
CA LYS A 80 11.92 -2.52 -0.41
C LYS A 80 11.67 -2.59 1.09
N ALA A 81 11.40 -1.46 1.73
CA ALA A 81 11.10 -1.41 3.16
C ALA A 81 9.82 -2.18 3.50
N ILE A 82 8.75 -2.03 2.72
CA ILE A 82 7.49 -2.79 2.88
C ILE A 82 7.73 -4.29 2.66
N ALA A 83 8.50 -4.67 1.65
CA ALA A 83 8.85 -6.06 1.40
C ALA A 83 9.64 -6.67 2.56
N GLU A 84 10.56 -5.91 3.15
CA GLU A 84 11.32 -6.34 4.34
C GLU A 84 10.43 -6.47 5.58
N MET A 85 9.48 -5.55 5.79
CA MET A 85 8.47 -5.70 6.86
C MET A 85 7.65 -6.98 6.69
N LYS A 86 7.26 -7.31 5.44
CA LYS A 86 6.53 -8.55 5.15
C LYS A 86 7.37 -9.78 5.48
N ARG A 87 8.65 -9.79 5.11
CA ARG A 87 9.57 -10.88 5.45
C ARG A 87 9.68 -11.09 6.97
N LEU A 88 9.75 -9.99 7.72
CA LEU A 88 9.81 -10.02 9.18
C LEU A 88 8.51 -10.52 9.79
N ASP A 89 7.37 -10.12 9.24
CA ASP A 89 6.04 -10.61 9.64
C ASP A 89 5.92 -12.13 9.46
N ASP A 90 6.39 -12.65 8.32
CA ASP A 90 6.37 -14.09 8.02
C ASP A 90 7.27 -14.91 8.98
N ASN A 91 8.32 -14.30 9.56
CA ASN A 91 9.28 -14.96 10.46
C ASN A 91 8.89 -14.84 11.94
N ILE A 92 8.29 -13.72 12.35
CA ILE A 92 7.99 -13.43 13.75
C ILE A 92 6.74 -14.20 14.19
N ALA A 93 6.92 -15.10 15.15
CA ALA A 93 5.83 -15.96 15.64
C ALA A 93 4.85 -15.26 16.60
N ASP A 94 5.21 -14.09 17.15
CA ASP A 94 4.35 -13.34 18.07
C ASP A 94 3.19 -12.66 17.30
N PRO A 95 1.92 -13.06 17.53
CA PRO A 95 0.79 -12.53 16.79
C PRO A 95 0.50 -11.06 17.08
N ALA A 96 0.90 -10.54 18.24
CA ALA A 96 0.69 -9.13 18.58
C ALA A 96 1.67 -8.24 17.80
N ILE A 97 2.93 -8.65 17.71
CA ILE A 97 3.95 -7.95 16.91
C ILE A 97 3.64 -8.09 15.41
N SER A 98 3.23 -9.28 14.95
CA SER A 98 2.80 -9.50 13.56
C SER A 98 1.67 -8.53 13.16
N ALA A 99 0.61 -8.41 13.96
CA ALA A 99 -0.48 -7.45 13.71
C ALA A 99 0.01 -5.99 13.64
N GLN A 100 0.99 -5.62 14.47
CA GLN A 100 1.58 -4.29 14.46
C GLN A 100 2.46 -4.05 13.23
N ILE A 101 3.19 -5.06 12.75
CA ILE A 101 3.97 -4.98 11.50
C ILE A 101 3.05 -4.82 10.30
N VAL A 102 1.94 -5.57 10.22
CA VAL A 102 0.92 -5.41 9.17
C VAL A 102 0.38 -3.98 9.18
N ARG A 103 0.10 -3.41 10.35
CA ARG A 103 -0.35 -2.01 10.45
C ARG A 103 0.70 -1.02 9.94
N LEU A 104 1.98 -1.22 10.24
CA LEU A 104 3.07 -0.39 9.71
C LEU A 104 3.21 -0.50 8.19
N GLN A 105 3.02 -1.70 7.62
CA GLN A 105 3.01 -1.90 6.17
C GLN A 105 1.88 -1.10 5.50
N GLU A 106 0.66 -1.16 6.04
CA GLU A 106 -0.48 -0.42 5.53
C GLU A 106 -0.25 1.11 5.56
N LEU A 107 0.24 1.62 6.70
CA LEU A 107 0.53 3.06 6.87
C LEU A 107 1.62 3.51 5.91
N SER A 108 2.70 2.74 5.79
CA SER A 108 3.79 3.02 4.86
C SER A 108 3.29 3.06 3.42
N GLY A 109 2.47 2.07 3.02
CA GLY A 109 1.86 2.03 1.69
C GLY A 109 1.00 3.26 1.39
N LYS A 110 0.20 3.73 2.35
CA LYS A 110 -0.62 4.94 2.22
C LYS A 110 0.23 6.20 2.11
N ILE A 111 1.32 6.32 2.90
CA ILE A 111 2.25 7.44 2.85
C ILE A 111 2.89 7.53 1.46
N PHE A 112 3.39 6.40 0.92
CA PHE A 112 4.02 6.38 -0.41
C PHE A 112 3.00 6.67 -1.52
N ALA A 113 1.80 6.06 -1.47
CA ALA A 113 0.75 6.32 -2.45
C ALA A 113 0.35 7.80 -2.49
N GLN A 114 0.28 8.47 -1.33
CA GLN A 114 -0.04 9.89 -1.24
C GLN A 114 1.04 10.77 -1.87
N VAL A 115 2.32 10.43 -1.69
CA VAL A 115 3.44 11.19 -2.29
C VAL A 115 3.63 10.85 -3.77
N GLU A 116 3.33 9.62 -4.21
CA GLU A 116 3.33 9.25 -5.63
C GLU A 116 2.27 10.05 -6.41
N GLN A 117 1.09 10.28 -5.80
CA GLN A 117 0.02 11.09 -6.38
C GLN A 117 0.28 12.59 -6.29
N ASN A 118 0.99 13.04 -5.27
CA ASN A 118 1.28 14.45 -4.97
C ASN A 118 2.78 14.66 -4.74
N PRO A 119 3.59 14.71 -5.82
CA PRO A 119 5.06 14.81 -5.73
C PRO A 119 5.58 16.03 -4.97
N GLU A 120 4.80 17.09 -4.87
CA GLU A 120 5.10 18.30 -4.07
C GLU A 120 5.20 18.01 -2.57
N LYS A 121 4.60 16.91 -2.08
CA LYS A 121 4.67 16.46 -0.68
C LYS A 121 5.97 15.71 -0.35
N LEU A 122 6.83 15.43 -1.36
CA LEU A 122 8.10 14.73 -1.19
C LEU A 122 9.00 15.29 -0.06
N PRO A 123 9.18 16.61 0.10
CA PRO A 123 9.98 17.15 1.20
C PRO A 123 9.47 16.79 2.59
N GLN A 124 8.15 16.58 2.74
CA GLN A 124 7.50 16.29 4.02
C GLN A 124 7.82 14.87 4.53
N ILE A 125 8.14 13.93 3.63
CA ILE A 125 8.47 12.54 4.00
C ILE A 125 9.98 12.27 4.06
N ARG A 126 10.86 13.21 3.75
CA ARG A 126 12.32 13.00 3.79
C ARG A 126 12.81 12.48 5.14
N LYS A 127 12.33 13.06 6.25
CA LYS A 127 12.70 12.61 7.60
C LYS A 127 12.15 11.22 7.89
N PHE A 128 10.95 10.93 7.44
CA PHE A 128 10.36 9.61 7.54
C PHE A 128 11.20 8.55 6.82
N MET A 129 11.57 8.82 5.56
CA MET A 129 12.36 7.91 4.74
C MET A 129 13.79 7.70 5.23
N ASN A 130 14.43 8.78 5.67
CA ASN A 130 15.85 8.74 6.01
C ASN A 130 16.10 8.30 7.46
N TYR A 131 15.09 8.36 8.33
CA TYR A 131 15.26 8.10 9.76
C TYR A 131 14.21 7.16 10.35
N TYR A 132 12.92 7.48 10.27
CA TYR A 132 11.90 6.69 10.97
C TYR A 132 11.75 5.29 10.38
N LEU A 133 11.59 5.18 9.09
CA LEU A 133 11.39 3.90 8.41
C LEU A 133 12.60 2.95 8.56
N PRO A 134 13.85 3.36 8.25
CA PRO A 134 14.99 2.47 8.41
C PRO A 134 15.30 2.12 9.87
N THR A 135 15.03 3.03 10.81
CA THR A 135 15.19 2.74 12.24
C THR A 135 14.17 1.71 12.71
N THR A 136 12.92 1.81 12.27
CA THR A 136 11.87 0.82 12.55
C THR A 136 12.27 -0.56 12.03
N LEU A 137 12.73 -0.65 10.79
CA LEU A 137 13.22 -1.92 10.22
C LEU A 137 14.39 -2.49 11.02
N LYS A 138 15.33 -1.64 11.44
CA LYS A 138 16.45 -2.08 12.29
C LYS A 138 16.00 -2.66 13.63
N ILE A 139 15.00 -2.05 14.26
CA ILE A 139 14.42 -2.51 15.53
C ILE A 139 13.73 -3.87 15.32
N LEU A 140 12.89 -4.00 14.29
CA LEU A 140 12.18 -5.23 13.95
C LEU A 140 13.16 -6.38 13.59
N ASN A 141 14.20 -6.09 12.81
CA ASN A 141 15.25 -7.07 12.49
C ASN A 141 16.03 -7.51 13.74
N ALA A 142 16.23 -6.62 14.71
CA ALA A 142 16.86 -6.99 15.96
C ALA A 142 15.93 -7.88 16.81
N TYR A 143 14.64 -7.62 16.83
CA TYR A 143 13.62 -8.42 17.50
C TYR A 143 13.56 -9.84 16.91
N ASP A 144 13.46 -9.95 15.58
CA ASP A 144 13.47 -11.23 14.84
C ASP A 144 14.69 -12.09 15.21
N ARG A 145 15.89 -11.53 15.07
CA ARG A 145 17.15 -12.24 15.43
C ARG A 145 17.23 -12.67 16.88
N MET A 146 16.70 -11.87 17.82
CA MET A 146 16.68 -12.23 19.24
C MET A 146 15.67 -13.37 19.50
N GLY A 147 14.52 -13.37 18.82
CA GLY A 147 13.53 -14.43 18.87
C GLY A 147 14.09 -15.77 18.36
N GLU A 148 14.84 -15.73 17.26
CA GLU A 148 15.46 -16.93 16.66
C GLU A 148 16.49 -17.62 17.56
N GLN A 149 17.11 -16.91 18.53
CA GLN A 149 18.12 -17.50 19.40
C GLN A 149 17.55 -18.55 20.36
N GLY A 150 16.26 -18.50 20.68
CA GLY A 150 15.59 -19.44 21.60
C GLY A 150 16.16 -19.45 23.04
N VAL A 151 16.93 -18.42 23.42
CA VAL A 151 17.57 -18.27 24.72
C VAL A 151 16.90 -17.14 25.50
N ALA A 152 16.40 -17.45 26.69
CA ALA A 152 15.81 -16.47 27.61
C ALA A 152 16.89 -15.83 28.50
N GLY A 153 17.83 -15.09 27.90
CA GLY A 153 18.78 -14.26 28.62
C GLY A 153 18.15 -12.92 29.04
N GLU A 154 18.55 -12.39 30.19
CA GLU A 154 18.00 -11.13 30.73
C GLU A 154 18.10 -9.97 29.73
N ASN A 155 19.21 -9.82 29.01
CA ASN A 155 19.40 -8.79 28.00
C ASN A 155 18.46 -8.98 26.80
N ILE A 156 18.25 -10.22 26.34
CA ILE A 156 17.37 -10.56 25.23
C ILE A 156 15.93 -10.24 25.62
N THR A 157 15.44 -10.80 26.72
CA THR A 157 14.07 -10.63 27.20
C THR A 157 13.74 -9.16 27.46
N SER A 158 14.62 -8.44 28.18
CA SER A 158 14.44 -7.00 28.45
C SER A 158 14.40 -6.18 27.17
N THR A 159 15.21 -6.49 26.16
CA THR A 159 15.23 -5.77 24.90
C THR A 159 13.97 -6.07 24.09
N MET A 160 13.52 -7.31 24.01
CA MET A 160 12.27 -7.68 23.33
C MET A 160 11.06 -6.95 23.92
N HIS A 161 10.92 -6.92 25.25
CA HIS A 161 9.84 -6.15 25.90
C HIS A 161 9.91 -4.65 25.63
N LYS A 162 11.10 -4.07 25.51
CA LYS A 162 11.24 -2.66 25.11
C LYS A 162 10.78 -2.43 23.68
N VAL A 163 11.08 -3.35 22.76
CA VAL A 163 10.59 -3.28 21.39
C VAL A 163 9.07 -3.38 21.37
N GLU A 164 8.48 -4.37 22.02
CA GLU A 164 7.03 -4.57 22.12
C GLU A 164 6.31 -3.29 22.62
N SER A 165 6.81 -2.70 23.71
CA SER A 165 6.26 -1.47 24.26
C SER A 165 6.43 -0.25 23.33
N MET A 166 7.48 -0.22 22.50
CA MET A 166 7.76 0.87 21.59
C MET A 166 6.94 0.80 20.29
N MET A 167 6.49 -0.38 19.89
CA MET A 167 5.77 -0.56 18.63
C MET A 167 4.50 0.29 18.53
N ALA A 168 3.73 0.44 19.60
CA ALA A 168 2.56 1.32 19.63
C ALA A 168 2.94 2.80 19.37
N THR A 169 4.08 3.24 19.91
CA THR A 169 4.59 4.61 19.69
C THR A 169 5.05 4.78 18.25
N ILE A 170 5.69 3.78 17.67
CA ILE A 170 6.12 3.80 16.27
C ILE A 170 4.90 3.90 15.34
N ILE A 171 3.85 3.09 15.57
CA ILE A 171 2.59 3.15 14.81
C ILE A 171 1.98 4.56 14.88
N THR A 172 1.88 5.13 16.09
CA THR A 172 1.38 6.49 16.27
C THR A 172 2.21 7.53 15.50
N ALA A 173 3.52 7.35 15.43
CA ALA A 173 4.39 8.24 14.66
C ALA A 173 4.14 8.13 13.14
N PHE A 174 3.88 6.93 12.63
CA PHE A 174 3.52 6.70 11.23
C PHE A 174 2.13 7.26 10.90
N GLU A 175 1.16 7.09 11.80
CA GLU A 175 -0.17 7.70 11.66
C GLU A 175 -0.10 9.22 11.59
N LYS A 176 0.66 9.84 12.48
CA LYS A 176 0.89 11.29 12.45
C LYS A 176 1.62 11.74 11.17
N GLN A 177 2.55 10.93 10.67
CA GLN A 177 3.22 11.24 9.40
C GLN A 177 2.23 11.23 8.23
N LEU A 178 1.32 10.26 8.20
CA LEU A 178 0.26 10.19 7.19
C LEU A 178 -0.71 11.38 7.32
N ASP A 179 -1.15 11.70 8.55
CA ASP A 179 -2.04 12.83 8.85
C ASP A 179 -1.43 14.16 8.39
N ASN A 180 -0.15 14.38 8.66
CA ASN A 180 0.56 15.59 8.25
C ASN A 180 0.56 15.80 6.72
N LEU A 181 0.48 14.73 5.91
CA LEU A 181 0.39 14.85 4.46
C LEU A 181 -0.95 15.43 3.99
N PHE A 182 -1.97 15.41 4.83
CA PHE A 182 -3.29 15.98 4.54
C PHE A 182 -3.53 17.35 5.17
N GLY A 183 -2.59 17.85 5.99
CA GLY A 183 -2.79 19.07 6.77
C GLY A 183 -3.11 20.31 5.92
N ALA A 184 -2.43 20.51 4.78
CA ALA A 184 -2.71 21.63 3.87
C ALA A 184 -4.08 21.50 3.21
N GLU A 185 -4.43 20.30 2.74
CA GLU A 185 -5.72 20.01 2.11
C GLU A 185 -6.88 20.13 3.10
N ALA A 186 -6.70 19.68 4.35
CA ALA A 186 -7.70 19.86 5.41
C ALA A 186 -7.95 21.32 5.74
N LEU A 187 -6.90 22.17 5.73
CA LEU A 187 -7.03 23.61 5.94
C LEU A 187 -7.79 24.29 4.80
N ASP A 188 -7.50 23.91 3.56
CA ASP A 188 -8.15 24.45 2.36
C ASP A 188 -9.65 24.11 2.35
N ILE A 189 -9.99 22.84 2.57
CA ILE A 189 -11.39 22.38 2.68
C ILE A 189 -12.11 23.09 3.84
N SER A 190 -11.44 23.26 4.98
CA SER A 190 -12.04 23.98 6.12
C SER A 190 -12.37 25.43 5.77
N THR A 191 -11.52 26.08 4.99
CA THR A 191 -11.76 27.44 4.51
C THR A 191 -12.95 27.50 3.55
N ASP A 192 -13.02 26.56 2.59
CA ASP A 192 -14.12 26.45 1.66
C ASP A 192 -15.46 26.16 2.36
N MET A 193 -15.43 25.31 3.41
CA MET A 193 -16.62 25.03 4.21
C MET A 193 -17.16 26.30 4.89
N VAL A 194 -16.29 27.12 5.48
CA VAL A 194 -16.68 28.41 6.09
C VAL A 194 -17.28 29.37 5.05
N VAL A 195 -16.69 29.43 3.84
CA VAL A 195 -17.22 30.25 2.74
C VAL A 195 -18.59 29.76 2.32
N LEU A 196 -18.75 28.45 2.12
CA LEU A 196 -20.03 27.84 1.73
C LEU A 196 -21.11 28.06 2.80
N GLU A 197 -20.78 27.89 4.08
CA GLU A 197 -21.69 28.13 5.21
C GLU A 197 -22.18 29.57 5.21
N ASN A 198 -21.26 30.54 5.04
CA ASN A 198 -21.61 31.96 4.94
C ASN A 198 -22.50 32.28 3.73
N MET A 199 -22.27 31.61 2.58
CA MET A 199 -23.12 31.80 1.40
C MET A 199 -24.52 31.23 1.64
N MET A 200 -24.63 30.01 2.18
CA MET A 200 -25.91 29.39 2.51
C MET A 200 -26.71 30.19 3.55
N ALA A 201 -26.03 30.77 4.54
CA ALA A 201 -26.66 31.62 5.54
C ALA A 201 -27.24 32.91 4.91
N ARG A 202 -26.52 33.53 3.97
CA ARG A 202 -26.99 34.72 3.24
C ARG A 202 -28.20 34.43 2.32
N GLU A 203 -28.27 33.21 1.79
CA GLU A 203 -29.37 32.78 0.93
C GLU A 203 -30.56 32.21 1.74
N GLY A 204 -30.45 32.18 3.09
CA GLY A 204 -31.52 31.66 3.96
C GLY A 204 -31.69 30.14 3.90
N LEU A 205 -30.67 29.42 3.42
CA LEU A 205 -30.69 27.96 3.26
C LEU A 205 -30.25 27.21 4.52
N THR A 206 -29.71 27.94 5.53
CA THR A 206 -29.34 27.39 6.84
C THR A 206 -30.17 28.05 7.93
N ASP A 207 -30.76 27.26 8.81
CA ASP A 207 -31.42 27.71 10.05
C ASP A 207 -30.36 28.08 11.11
N ASP A 208 -29.59 29.17 10.89
CA ASP A 208 -28.67 29.67 11.92
C ASP A 208 -29.44 30.52 12.95
N PRO A 209 -29.55 30.09 14.22
CA PRO A 209 -30.21 30.84 15.28
C PRO A 209 -29.59 32.22 15.58
N LEU A 210 -28.32 32.42 15.19
CA LEU A 210 -27.61 33.71 15.43
C LEU A 210 -28.05 34.80 14.44
N HIS A 211 -28.45 34.48 13.23
CA HIS A 211 -28.96 35.41 12.25
C HIS A 211 -30.44 35.79 12.51
N ARG A 212 -31.21 34.89 13.14
CA ARG A 212 -32.61 35.15 13.53
C ARG A 212 -32.72 36.24 14.61
N THR A 213 -31.74 36.30 15.51
CA THR A 213 -31.67 37.34 16.55
C THR A 213 -31.28 38.71 15.98
N ALA A 214 -30.42 38.78 14.96
CA ALA A 214 -30.03 40.03 14.32
C ALA A 214 -31.18 40.62 13.45
N ALA A 215 -31.94 39.81 12.76
CA ALA A 215 -33.10 40.22 11.97
C ALA A 215 -34.26 40.69 12.89
N ALA A 216 -34.51 39.95 13.98
CA ALA A 216 -35.53 40.34 14.98
C ALA A 216 -35.21 41.64 15.71
N SER A 217 -33.91 41.98 15.86
CA SER A 217 -33.48 43.26 16.49
C SER A 217 -33.54 44.44 15.53
N ALA A 218 -33.66 44.21 14.23
CA ALA A 218 -33.76 45.28 13.21
C ALA A 218 -35.23 45.72 12.95
N GLU A 219 -36.24 44.87 13.29
CA GLU A 219 -37.66 45.19 13.12
C GLU A 219 -38.29 45.91 14.33
N ASP A 220 -37.64 46.03 15.46
CA ASP A 220 -38.16 46.69 16.66
C ASP A 220 -37.49 48.05 16.90
N THR A 221 -37.50 48.92 15.88
CA THR A 221 -37.23 50.33 16.06
C THR A 221 -38.58 51.03 16.11
N PRO A 222 -39.06 51.53 17.28
CA PRO A 222 -40.29 52.30 17.31
C PRO A 222 -40.08 53.65 16.58
N GLU A 223 -40.79 53.87 15.48
CA GLU A 223 -41.11 55.20 15.06
C GLU A 223 -41.96 55.82 16.16
N ASP A 224 -41.41 56.73 16.89
CA ASP A 224 -42.09 57.98 17.23
C ASP A 224 -41.30 58.80 18.30
N GLY A 225 -41.23 60.04 18.11
CA GLY A 225 -40.66 61.00 19.04
C GLY A 225 -40.30 62.31 18.37
N GLY A 226 -41.23 62.90 17.63
CA GLY A 226 -41.12 64.27 17.16
C GLY A 226 -40.91 65.21 18.32
N ILE A 227 -39.73 65.85 18.43
CA ILE A 227 -39.44 66.93 19.37
C ILE A 227 -39.87 68.21 18.67
N THR A 228 -41.00 68.76 19.14
CA THR A 228 -41.45 70.09 18.81
C THR A 228 -40.66 71.08 19.71
N LEU A 229 -39.78 71.85 19.11
CA LEU A 229 -39.19 73.04 19.77
C LEU A 229 -40.15 74.18 19.61
N GLU A 230 -40.76 74.62 20.71
CA GLU A 230 -41.35 75.97 20.82
C GLU A 230 -40.35 76.88 21.41
N LEU A 231 -40.35 78.14 20.91
CA LEU A 231 -39.57 79.33 21.21
C LEU A 231 -39.72 79.80 22.65
#